data_a6880a7f7d11fe70f1b0e0ff16e5a7ef
#
_entry.id   a6880a7f7d11fe70f1b0e0ff16e5a7ef
#
_cell.length_a   1.000
_cell.length_b   1.000
_cell.length_c   1.000
_cell.angle_alpha   90.00
_cell.angle_beta   90.00
_cell.angle_gamma   90.00
#
_symmetry.space_group_name_H-M   'P 1'
#
loop_
_entity.id
_entity.type
_entity.pdbx_description
1 polymer ?
#
loop_
_entity_poly.entity_id
_entity_poly.type
_entity_poly.pdbx_seq_one_letter_code
_entity_poly.pdbx_strand_id
1 'polypeptide(L)'
;MKKLALILSLLASCSVWAQGSIEAGKAKSQTCVACHGADGNSLITQYPKLAGQHEKYLEKQLKELKLGMTSGGKQGRNEPVMGAMAMSLSEEDMADLAAYYASLPISNNSTPENVVDEGKVLYTAGNAERGVTACIACHGPRGN
;
A
#
# COMPACT_ATOMS: atom_id res chain seq x y z
N MET A 1 -53.03 -6.22 9.73
CA MET A 1 -51.84 -6.98 9.33
C MET A 1 -51.06 -6.35 8.13
N LYS A 2 -51.59 -5.32 7.43
CA LYS A 2 -50.91 -4.67 6.29
C LYS A 2 -49.93 -3.54 6.70
N LYS A 3 -49.89 -3.11 7.93
CA LYS A 3 -49.01 -2.02 8.41
C LYS A 3 -47.68 -2.50 9.01
N LEU A 4 -47.55 -3.82 9.26
CA LEU A 4 -46.30 -4.39 9.80
C LEU A 4 -45.28 -4.73 8.74
N ALA A 5 -45.69 -4.90 7.46
CA ALA A 5 -44.79 -5.22 6.35
C ALA A 5 -43.97 -4.03 5.81
N LEU A 6 -44.41 -2.79 6.09
CA LEU A 6 -43.74 -1.57 5.62
C LEU A 6 -42.55 -1.13 6.50
N ILE A 7 -42.43 -1.62 7.72
CA ILE A 7 -41.39 -1.23 8.68
C ILE A 7 -40.13 -2.13 8.51
N LEU A 8 -40.27 -3.32 7.94
CA LEU A 8 -39.15 -4.27 7.79
C LEU A 8 -38.28 -4.02 6.56
N SER A 9 -38.73 -3.17 5.63
CA SER A 9 -37.98 -2.86 4.40
C SER A 9 -36.98 -1.70 4.52
N LEU A 10 -36.94 -0.99 5.65
CA LEU A 10 -36.04 0.16 5.85
C LEU A 10 -34.73 -0.18 6.57
N LEU A 11 -34.49 -1.41 6.97
CA LEU A 11 -33.29 -1.82 7.73
C LEU A 11 -32.24 -2.59 6.92
N ALA A 12 -32.42 -2.71 5.62
CA ALA A 12 -31.34 -3.19 4.73
C ALA A 12 -30.39 -2.02 4.41
N SER A 13 -29.78 -1.43 5.43
CA SER A 13 -28.58 -0.61 5.25
C SER A 13 -27.47 -1.55 4.82
N CYS A 14 -27.30 -1.70 3.50
CA CYS A 14 -26.11 -2.30 2.94
C CYS A 14 -24.92 -1.52 3.51
N SER A 15 -24.17 -2.14 4.41
CA SER A 15 -22.83 -1.70 4.76
C SER A 15 -21.98 -1.86 3.50
N VAL A 16 -22.03 -0.85 2.63
CA VAL A 16 -21.05 -0.71 1.55
C VAL A 16 -19.74 -0.47 2.27
N TRP A 17 -18.90 -1.46 2.30
CA TRP A 17 -17.50 -1.25 2.69
C TRP A 17 -16.98 -0.20 1.73
N ALA A 18 -16.72 0.99 2.23
CA ALA A 18 -16.26 2.09 1.40
C ALA A 18 -14.91 1.73 0.82
N GLN A 19 -14.93 1.31 -0.44
CA GLN A 19 -13.73 1.26 -1.27
C GLN A 19 -13.27 2.70 -1.46
N GLY A 20 -11.96 2.97 -1.35
CA GLY A 20 -11.45 4.32 -1.48
C GLY A 20 -11.79 4.93 -2.84
N SER A 21 -12.01 6.24 -2.87
CA SER A 21 -12.26 7.01 -4.10
C SER A 21 -10.96 7.40 -4.76
N ILE A 22 -10.77 7.00 -6.02
CA ILE A 22 -9.61 7.36 -6.83
C ILE A 22 -9.52 8.88 -7.01
N GLU A 23 -10.66 9.54 -7.27
CA GLU A 23 -10.73 10.99 -7.46
C GLU A 23 -10.35 11.76 -6.19
N ALA A 24 -10.89 11.34 -5.05
CA ALA A 24 -10.55 11.94 -3.75
C ALA A 24 -9.08 11.69 -3.41
N GLY A 25 -8.57 10.48 -3.64
CA GLY A 25 -7.17 10.12 -3.45
C GLY A 25 -6.23 10.96 -4.32
N LYS A 26 -6.59 11.20 -5.58
CA LYS A 26 -5.85 12.09 -6.48
C LYS A 26 -5.77 13.51 -5.94
N ALA A 27 -6.87 14.06 -5.45
CA ALA A 27 -6.90 15.40 -4.87
C ALA A 27 -6.00 15.48 -3.61
N LYS A 28 -6.03 14.46 -2.76
CA LYS A 28 -5.24 14.37 -1.53
C LYS A 28 -3.74 14.10 -1.77
N SER A 29 -3.38 13.48 -2.89
CA SER A 29 -2.01 13.07 -3.20
C SER A 29 -1.03 14.23 -3.44
N GLN A 30 -1.50 15.47 -3.56
CA GLN A 30 -0.66 16.63 -3.88
C GLN A 30 0.53 16.82 -2.91
N THR A 31 0.34 16.51 -1.63
CA THR A 31 1.41 16.57 -0.62
C THR A 31 2.43 15.43 -0.73
N CYS A 32 2.09 14.37 -1.43
CA CYS A 32 2.92 13.17 -1.60
C CYS A 32 3.84 13.28 -2.83
N VAL A 33 3.46 14.11 -3.81
CA VAL A 33 4.11 14.25 -5.12
C VAL A 33 5.59 14.60 -5.01
N ALA A 34 5.96 15.46 -4.07
CA ALA A 34 7.34 15.94 -3.92
C ALA A 34 8.36 14.81 -3.69
N CYS A 35 7.93 13.75 -3.03
CA CYS A 35 8.79 12.61 -2.71
C CYS A 35 8.49 11.39 -3.60
N HIS A 36 7.22 11.10 -3.83
CA HIS A 36 6.79 9.88 -4.52
C HIS A 36 6.57 10.04 -6.03
N GLY A 37 6.74 11.27 -6.57
CA GLY A 37 6.48 11.56 -7.98
C GLY A 37 5.01 11.87 -8.27
N ALA A 38 4.76 12.63 -9.33
CA ALA A 38 3.40 13.03 -9.71
C ALA A 38 2.52 11.85 -10.17
N ASP A 39 3.16 10.80 -10.66
CA ASP A 39 2.54 9.56 -11.13
C ASP A 39 2.76 8.37 -10.15
N GLY A 40 3.27 8.64 -8.95
CA GLY A 40 3.58 7.62 -7.97
C GLY A 40 4.83 6.78 -8.28
N ASN A 41 5.59 7.13 -9.33
CA ASN A 41 6.83 6.47 -9.72
C ASN A 41 8.04 7.35 -9.37
N SER A 42 8.40 7.38 -8.08
CA SER A 42 9.55 8.17 -7.62
C SER A 42 10.82 7.89 -8.43
N LEU A 43 11.50 8.97 -8.81
CA LEU A 43 12.84 8.90 -9.42
C LEU A 43 13.96 8.94 -8.38
N ILE A 44 13.62 9.19 -7.12
CA ILE A 44 14.54 9.30 -6.00
C ILE A 44 14.58 7.96 -5.28
N THR A 45 15.75 7.34 -5.21
CA THR A 45 15.93 5.97 -4.68
C THR A 45 15.57 5.80 -3.21
N GLN A 46 15.60 6.89 -2.41
CA GLN A 46 15.20 6.88 -1.00
C GLN A 46 13.69 6.77 -0.81
N TYR A 47 12.89 7.16 -1.80
CA TYR A 47 11.44 7.15 -1.71
C TYR A 47 10.85 6.01 -2.54
N PRO A 48 10.00 5.16 -1.95
CA PRO A 48 9.42 4.03 -2.68
C PRO A 48 8.44 4.50 -3.77
N LYS A 49 8.38 3.74 -4.86
CA LYS A 49 7.30 3.85 -5.84
C LYS A 49 6.01 3.33 -5.21
N LEU A 50 4.92 4.06 -5.41
CA LEU A 50 3.60 3.74 -4.91
C LEU A 50 2.65 3.25 -6.01
N ALA A 51 2.91 3.66 -7.27
CA ALA A 51 2.10 3.30 -8.42
C ALA A 51 2.01 1.79 -8.61
N GLY A 52 0.80 1.28 -8.84
CA GLY A 52 0.52 -0.13 -9.08
C GLY A 52 0.70 -1.04 -7.87
N GLN A 53 0.94 -0.49 -6.68
CA GLN A 53 1.01 -1.27 -5.45
C GLN A 53 -0.40 -1.69 -5.01
N HIS A 54 -0.51 -2.83 -4.34
CA HIS A 54 -1.80 -3.32 -3.85
C HIS A 54 -2.48 -2.33 -2.90
N GLU A 55 -3.74 -1.98 -3.17
CA GLU A 55 -4.54 -1.03 -2.39
C GLU A 55 -4.53 -1.36 -0.90
N LYS A 56 -4.85 -2.60 -0.53
CA LYS A 56 -4.87 -3.04 0.88
C LYS A 56 -3.50 -2.96 1.56
N TYR A 57 -2.43 -3.12 0.80
CA TYR A 57 -1.08 -2.94 1.34
C TYR A 57 -0.77 -1.47 1.61
N LEU A 58 -1.11 -0.58 0.68
CA LEU A 58 -0.90 0.87 0.86
C LEU A 58 -1.70 1.41 2.04
N GLU A 59 -2.98 1.06 2.13
CA GLU A 59 -3.85 1.43 3.26
C GLU A 59 -3.27 0.96 4.60
N LYS A 60 -2.86 -0.32 4.66
CA LYS A 60 -2.21 -0.88 5.85
C LYS A 60 -0.94 -0.13 6.21
N GLN A 61 -0.08 0.19 5.24
CA GLN A 61 1.16 0.91 5.52
C GLN A 61 0.92 2.31 6.10
N LEU A 62 -0.06 3.05 5.58
CA LEU A 62 -0.41 4.37 6.14
C LEU A 62 -0.93 4.26 7.59
N LYS A 63 -1.77 3.26 7.88
CA LYS A 63 -2.23 2.97 9.25
C LYS A 63 -1.09 2.60 10.19
N GLU A 64 -0.19 1.73 9.75
CA GLU A 64 0.98 1.31 10.53
C GLU A 64 1.95 2.47 10.80
N LEU A 65 2.17 3.35 9.82
CA LEU A 65 3.00 4.55 9.98
C LEU A 65 2.38 5.53 10.98
N LYS A 66 1.07 5.77 10.90
CA LYS A 66 0.34 6.59 11.88
C LYS A 66 0.43 5.99 13.29
N LEU A 67 0.22 4.68 13.40
CA LEU A 67 0.33 3.95 14.68
C LEU A 67 1.75 4.04 15.25
N GLY A 68 2.78 3.91 14.42
CA GLY A 68 4.17 4.06 14.82
C GLY A 68 4.43 5.41 15.48
N MET A 69 3.93 6.48 14.87
CA MET A 69 4.07 7.83 15.40
C MET A 69 3.26 8.03 16.70
N THR A 70 1.99 7.64 16.73
CA THR A 70 1.10 7.84 17.89
C THR A 70 1.47 6.99 19.09
N SER A 71 2.08 5.82 18.87
CA SER A 71 2.54 4.93 19.95
C SER A 71 3.94 5.27 20.49
N GLY A 72 4.60 6.29 19.93
CA GLY A 72 6.00 6.59 20.24
C GLY A 72 6.95 5.46 19.82
N GLY A 73 6.66 4.78 18.72
CA GLY A 73 7.47 3.69 18.16
C GLY A 73 7.26 2.31 18.82
N LYS A 74 6.32 2.20 19.76
CA LYS A 74 6.07 0.94 20.48
C LYS A 74 5.23 -0.05 19.67
N GLN A 75 4.43 0.44 18.74
CA GLN A 75 3.57 -0.33 17.85
C GLN A 75 3.62 0.27 16.44
N GLY A 76 3.20 -0.52 15.45
CA GLY A 76 3.20 -0.07 14.07
C GLY A 76 4.59 0.09 13.47
N ARG A 77 4.67 0.84 12.38
CA ARG A 77 5.92 1.10 11.66
C ARG A 77 6.52 2.43 12.09
N ASN A 78 7.65 2.36 12.79
CA ASN A 78 8.36 3.57 13.24
C ASN A 78 9.23 4.14 12.10
N GLU A 79 8.69 5.11 11.39
CA GLU A 79 9.38 5.90 10.37
C GLU A 79 8.97 7.37 10.53
N PRO A 80 9.86 8.26 10.99
CA PRO A 80 9.48 9.60 11.43
C PRO A 80 8.87 10.48 10.33
N VAL A 81 9.42 10.44 9.11
CA VAL A 81 8.96 11.31 8.01
C VAL A 81 7.55 10.92 7.57
N MET A 82 7.37 9.65 7.19
CA MET A 82 6.06 9.16 6.74
C MET A 82 5.05 9.04 7.88
N GLY A 83 5.51 8.79 9.11
CA GLY A 83 4.67 8.82 10.29
C GLY A 83 4.05 10.21 10.50
N ALA A 84 4.86 11.27 10.39
CA ALA A 84 4.38 12.66 10.48
C ALA A 84 3.37 12.98 9.37
N MET A 85 3.63 12.54 8.13
CA MET A 85 2.69 12.72 7.01
C MET A 85 1.36 11.98 7.24
N ALA A 86 1.41 10.77 7.79
CA ALA A 86 0.22 9.96 8.06
C ALA A 86 -0.63 10.47 9.24
N MET A 87 -0.07 11.27 10.13
CA MET A 87 -0.78 11.80 11.32
C MET A 87 -2.05 12.57 10.96
N SER A 88 -2.02 13.37 9.89
CA SER A 88 -3.13 14.21 9.46
C SER A 88 -4.21 13.45 8.67
N LEU A 89 -3.95 12.20 8.26
CA LEU A 89 -4.87 11.44 7.43
C LEU A 89 -5.94 10.77 8.29
N SER A 90 -7.20 10.87 7.83
CA SER A 90 -8.30 10.03 8.32
C SER A 90 -8.18 8.61 7.73
N GLU A 91 -8.98 7.67 8.21
CA GLU A 91 -9.06 6.32 7.63
C GLU A 91 -9.57 6.35 6.18
N GLU A 92 -10.53 7.24 5.91
CA GLU A 92 -11.04 7.49 4.56
C GLU A 92 -9.96 8.04 3.64
N ASP A 93 -9.16 9.03 4.12
CA ASP A 93 -8.04 9.57 3.33
C ASP A 93 -7.01 8.48 2.97
N MET A 94 -6.74 7.57 3.90
CA MET A 94 -5.81 6.46 3.67
C MET A 94 -6.34 5.48 2.63
N ALA A 95 -7.65 5.16 2.68
CA ALA A 95 -8.30 4.31 1.69
C ALA A 95 -8.32 4.97 0.30
N ASP A 96 -8.66 6.25 0.22
CA ASP A 96 -8.69 7.03 -1.03
C ASP A 96 -7.30 7.11 -1.68
N LEU A 97 -6.28 7.47 -0.90
CA LEU A 97 -4.89 7.50 -1.38
C LEU A 97 -4.41 6.13 -1.85
N ALA A 98 -4.78 5.08 -1.13
CA ALA A 98 -4.44 3.71 -1.49
C ALA A 98 -5.10 3.30 -2.82
N ALA A 99 -6.39 3.59 -3.01
CA ALA A 99 -7.11 3.34 -4.26
C ALA A 99 -6.50 4.12 -5.43
N TYR A 100 -6.15 5.39 -5.23
CA TYR A 100 -5.53 6.23 -6.25
C TYR A 100 -4.17 5.65 -6.70
N TYR A 101 -3.24 5.41 -5.78
CA TYR A 101 -1.92 4.91 -6.15
C TYR A 101 -1.95 3.50 -6.71
N ALA A 102 -2.86 2.64 -6.25
CA ALA A 102 -3.06 1.30 -6.81
C ALA A 102 -3.55 1.34 -8.26
N SER A 103 -4.32 2.38 -8.63
CA SER A 103 -4.84 2.56 -10.00
C SER A 103 -3.79 3.07 -11.00
N LEU A 104 -2.66 3.57 -10.54
CA LEU A 104 -1.63 4.14 -11.40
C LEU A 104 -0.75 3.04 -12.03
N PRO A 105 -0.31 3.24 -13.29
CA PRO A 105 0.59 2.30 -13.92
C PRO A 105 1.97 2.32 -13.27
N ILE A 106 2.50 1.14 -12.96
CA ILE A 106 3.88 1.00 -12.49
C ILE A 106 4.85 1.26 -13.65
N SER A 107 5.90 2.04 -13.40
CA SER A 107 6.96 2.24 -14.36
C SER A 107 7.86 1.01 -14.45
N ASN A 108 8.34 0.70 -15.65
CA ASN A 108 9.32 -0.35 -15.84
C ASN A 108 10.61 -0.04 -15.08
N ASN A 109 11.13 -1.04 -14.41
CA ASN A 109 12.44 -1.01 -13.77
C ASN A 109 13.36 -2.02 -14.46
N SER A 110 14.64 -1.71 -14.51
CA SER A 110 15.68 -2.67 -14.89
C SER A 110 16.54 -2.98 -13.68
N THR A 111 16.89 -4.24 -13.52
CA THR A 111 17.87 -4.67 -12.53
C THR A 111 19.28 -4.49 -13.16
N PRO A 112 20.25 -3.90 -12.45
CA PRO A 112 21.64 -3.86 -12.91
C PRO A 112 22.14 -5.26 -13.22
N GLU A 113 22.75 -5.44 -14.39
CA GLU A 113 23.13 -6.76 -14.90
C GLU A 113 24.08 -7.52 -13.95
N ASN A 114 24.97 -6.79 -13.27
CA ASN A 114 25.94 -7.35 -12.33
C ASN A 114 25.34 -8.03 -11.09
N VAL A 115 24.04 -7.84 -10.78
CA VAL A 115 23.36 -8.47 -9.63
C VAL A 115 22.27 -9.47 -10.04
N VAL A 116 22.05 -9.65 -11.35
CA VAL A 116 20.97 -10.52 -11.86
C VAL A 116 21.19 -11.97 -11.45
N ASP A 117 22.40 -12.50 -11.67
CA ASP A 117 22.70 -13.91 -11.38
C ASP A 117 22.63 -14.21 -9.88
N GLU A 118 23.16 -13.33 -9.04
CA GLU A 118 23.06 -13.47 -7.59
C GLU A 118 21.59 -13.44 -7.13
N GLY A 119 20.81 -12.47 -7.65
CA GLY A 119 19.37 -12.36 -7.37
C GLY A 119 18.60 -13.61 -7.81
N LYS A 120 18.94 -14.19 -8.97
CA LYS A 120 18.32 -15.43 -9.46
C LYS A 120 18.63 -16.63 -8.55
N VAL A 121 19.87 -16.77 -8.10
CA VAL A 121 20.25 -17.82 -7.15
C VAL A 121 19.48 -17.64 -5.84
N LEU A 122 19.45 -16.42 -5.30
CA LEU A 122 18.74 -16.12 -4.07
C LEU A 122 17.23 -16.40 -4.20
N TYR A 123 16.62 -16.03 -5.34
CA TYR A 123 15.21 -16.28 -5.61
C TYR A 123 14.88 -17.77 -5.67
N THR A 124 15.69 -18.55 -6.37
CA THR A 124 15.41 -19.98 -6.64
C THR A 124 15.89 -20.93 -5.55
N ALA A 125 17.01 -20.63 -4.89
CA ALA A 125 17.64 -21.51 -3.90
C ALA A 125 17.64 -20.92 -2.48
N GLY A 126 17.46 -19.61 -2.33
CA GLY A 126 17.63 -18.94 -1.04
C GLY A 126 19.09 -18.87 -0.62
N ASN A 127 19.30 -18.61 0.67
CA ASN A 127 20.62 -18.65 1.31
C ASN A 127 20.51 -19.26 2.71
N ALA A 128 20.84 -20.53 2.84
CA ALA A 128 20.71 -21.26 4.09
C ALA A 128 21.60 -20.72 5.22
N GLU A 129 22.79 -20.22 4.89
CA GLU A 129 23.72 -19.64 5.88
C GLU A 129 23.16 -18.37 6.51
N ARG A 130 22.38 -17.60 5.75
CA ARG A 130 21.72 -16.37 6.22
C ARG A 130 20.27 -16.58 6.66
N GLY A 131 19.78 -17.82 6.66
CA GLY A 131 18.40 -18.13 6.99
C GLY A 131 17.36 -17.59 5.99
N VAL A 132 17.75 -17.35 4.73
CA VAL A 132 16.86 -16.85 3.68
C VAL A 132 16.26 -18.02 2.92
N THR A 133 14.95 -18.19 3.03
CA THR A 133 14.19 -19.19 2.27
C THR A 133 14.12 -18.80 0.79
N ALA A 134 14.10 -19.79 -0.11
CA ALA A 134 13.90 -19.56 -1.54
C ALA A 134 12.55 -18.88 -1.82
N CYS A 135 12.56 -17.73 -2.46
CA CYS A 135 11.34 -16.93 -2.73
C CYS A 135 10.38 -17.68 -3.65
N ILE A 136 10.91 -18.48 -4.58
CA ILE A 136 10.13 -19.31 -5.53
C ILE A 136 9.12 -20.23 -4.83
N ALA A 137 9.40 -20.65 -3.59
CA ALA A 137 8.53 -21.56 -2.84
C ALA A 137 7.14 -20.96 -2.55
N CYS A 138 7.06 -19.65 -2.38
CA CYS A 138 5.80 -18.94 -2.11
C CYS A 138 5.33 -18.09 -3.31
N HIS A 139 6.28 -17.53 -4.07
CA HIS A 139 6.00 -16.57 -5.14
C HIS A 139 5.99 -17.19 -6.55
N GLY A 140 6.16 -18.51 -6.66
CA GLY A 140 6.18 -19.20 -7.95
C GLY A 140 7.41 -18.88 -8.81
N PRO A 141 7.53 -19.49 -10.00
CA PRO A 141 8.77 -19.39 -10.80
C PRO A 141 9.00 -18.02 -11.44
N ARG A 142 7.99 -17.15 -11.45
CA ARG A 142 8.03 -15.82 -12.10
C ARG A 142 7.77 -14.65 -11.14
N GLY A 143 7.57 -14.91 -9.84
CA GLY A 143 7.32 -13.87 -8.83
C GLY A 143 5.88 -13.33 -8.83
N ASN A 144 4.91 -14.12 -9.24
CA ASN A 144 3.49 -13.78 -9.34
C ASN A 144 2.60 -14.76 -8.58
#